data_eea32054c7046491fa4939b1cbdf07a8
#
_entry.id   eea32054c7046491fa4939b1cbdf07a8
#
_cell.length_a   1.000
_cell.length_b   1.000
_cell.length_c   1.000
_cell.angle_alpha   90.00
_cell.angle_beta   90.00
_cell.angle_gamma   90.00
#
_symmetry.space_group_name_H-M   'P 1'
#
loop_
_entity.id
_entity.type
_entity.pdbx_description
1 polymer ?
#
loop_
_entity_poly.entity_id
_entity_poly.type
_entity_poly.pdbx_seq_one_letter_code
_entity_poly.pdbx_strand_id
1 'polypeptide(L)'
;MNPVRIIEYQPLHQSHFDRLNREWIEEMFEMEPVDEWVLRNPEEAILQKGGAILMAEYNGFVAGTVALKKVDDETYEFTKMAVDPQFRRKGIAEAISYASFRKAGVLGARRVILYSNTRNAAAIRLYEKIGFQHVPVESGVYRRANVKMLIDIEKAVHNAAQYFLQTHIKQELWK
;
A
#
# COMPACT_ATOMS: atom_id res chain seq x y z
N MET A 1 8.37 -13.85 -19.21
CA MET A 1 8.80 -13.16 -17.97
C MET A 1 7.78 -12.13 -17.58
N ASN A 2 7.37 -12.08 -16.31
CA ASN A 2 6.41 -11.08 -15.87
C ASN A 2 7.08 -9.69 -15.87
N PRO A 3 6.48 -8.67 -16.48
CA PRO A 3 7.05 -7.32 -16.52
C PRO A 3 6.99 -6.57 -15.20
N VAL A 4 6.20 -7.06 -14.23
CA VAL A 4 6.05 -6.45 -12.91
C VAL A 4 7.17 -6.91 -11.98
N ARG A 5 7.76 -5.96 -11.27
CA ARG A 5 8.77 -6.21 -10.25
C ARG A 5 8.47 -5.34 -9.03
N ILE A 6 8.51 -5.92 -7.84
CA ILE A 6 8.28 -5.20 -6.58
C ILE A 6 9.60 -5.04 -5.85
N ILE A 7 9.92 -3.80 -5.49
CA ILE A 7 11.17 -3.44 -4.82
C ILE A 7 10.88 -2.54 -3.62
N GLU A 8 11.83 -2.41 -2.72
CA GLU A 8 11.75 -1.47 -1.62
C GLU A 8 12.06 -0.05 -2.08
N TYR A 9 11.45 0.92 -1.41
CA TYR A 9 11.69 2.34 -1.62
C TYR A 9 13.17 2.70 -1.37
N GLN A 10 13.67 3.58 -2.22
CA GLN A 10 14.94 4.27 -2.03
C GLN A 10 14.74 5.78 -2.20
N PRO A 11 15.66 6.63 -1.70
CA PRO A 11 15.51 8.09 -1.76
C PRO A 11 15.20 8.64 -3.16
N LEU A 12 15.75 8.01 -4.20
CA LEU A 12 15.46 8.39 -5.60
C LEU A 12 13.99 8.18 -5.99
N HIS A 13 13.21 7.43 -5.23
CA HIS A 13 11.79 7.18 -5.49
C HIS A 13 10.86 8.24 -4.87
N GLN A 14 11.38 9.19 -4.09
CA GLN A 14 10.54 10.14 -3.37
C GLN A 14 9.61 10.94 -4.30
N SER A 15 10.12 11.41 -5.41
CA SER A 15 9.32 12.17 -6.38
C SER A 15 8.19 11.32 -6.99
N HIS A 16 8.41 10.04 -7.22
CA HIS A 16 7.40 9.11 -7.72
C HIS A 16 6.34 8.79 -6.66
N PHE A 17 6.78 8.57 -5.42
CA PHE A 17 5.86 8.36 -4.29
C PHE A 17 4.94 9.56 -4.10
N ASP A 18 5.48 10.76 -4.13
CA ASP A 18 4.71 12.01 -4.07
C ASP A 18 3.74 12.12 -5.25
N ARG A 19 4.26 12.08 -6.47
CA ARG A 19 3.47 12.23 -7.71
C ARG A 19 2.30 11.25 -7.79
N LEU A 20 2.56 9.96 -7.59
CA LEU A 20 1.54 8.92 -7.72
C LEU A 20 0.39 9.12 -6.72
N ASN A 21 0.71 9.48 -5.49
CA ASN A 21 -0.31 9.67 -4.47
C ASN A 21 -1.02 11.02 -4.59
N ARG A 22 -0.29 12.09 -4.87
CA ARG A 22 -0.86 13.43 -5.03
C ARG A 22 -1.90 13.46 -6.14
N GLU A 23 -1.60 12.84 -7.25
CA GLU A 23 -2.48 12.81 -8.42
C GLU A 23 -3.87 12.27 -8.09
N TRP A 24 -3.98 11.11 -7.46
CA TRP A 24 -5.29 10.54 -7.16
C TRP A 24 -5.98 11.22 -5.98
N ILE A 25 -5.23 11.70 -4.96
CA ILE A 25 -5.82 12.42 -3.83
C ILE A 25 -6.45 13.72 -4.29
N GLU A 26 -5.75 14.50 -5.10
CA GLU A 26 -6.26 15.77 -5.63
C GLU A 26 -7.42 15.58 -6.61
N GLU A 27 -7.42 14.47 -7.35
CA GLU A 27 -8.52 14.14 -8.27
C GLU A 27 -9.82 13.78 -7.52
N MET A 28 -9.73 13.00 -6.44
CA MET A 28 -10.90 12.44 -5.74
C MET A 28 -11.27 13.19 -4.46
N PHE A 29 -10.31 13.83 -3.81
CA PHE A 29 -10.44 14.41 -2.48
C PHE A 29 -9.65 15.71 -2.39
N GLU A 30 -9.66 16.30 -1.19
CA GLU A 30 -8.80 17.42 -0.83
C GLU A 30 -7.53 16.92 -0.14
N MET A 31 -6.39 17.50 -0.49
CA MET A 31 -5.11 17.20 0.14
C MET A 31 -5.11 17.71 1.59
N GLU A 32 -5.03 16.82 2.56
CA GLU A 32 -4.94 17.17 3.97
C GLU A 32 -3.48 17.49 4.36
N PRO A 33 -3.24 18.32 5.41
CA PRO A 33 -1.88 18.63 5.84
C PRO A 33 -1.03 17.40 6.16
N VAL A 34 -1.63 16.36 6.74
CA VAL A 34 -0.93 15.10 7.04
C VAL A 34 -0.49 14.39 5.75
N ASP A 35 -1.29 14.42 4.70
CA ASP A 35 -0.91 13.87 3.40
C ASP A 35 0.27 14.62 2.82
N GLU A 36 0.20 15.94 2.81
CA GLU A 36 1.25 16.80 2.28
C GLU A 36 2.59 16.51 2.95
N TRP A 37 2.59 16.40 4.27
CA TRP A 37 3.80 16.13 5.04
C TRP A 37 4.37 14.74 4.72
N VAL A 38 3.52 13.71 4.71
CA VAL A 38 3.94 12.33 4.41
C VAL A 38 4.53 12.22 2.99
N LEU A 39 3.89 12.84 2.00
CA LEU A 39 4.35 12.75 0.62
C LEU A 39 5.69 13.45 0.41
N ARG A 40 5.95 14.53 1.12
CA ARG A 40 7.22 15.27 1.05
C ARG A 40 8.32 14.65 1.89
N ASN A 41 7.97 13.95 2.97
CA ASN A 41 8.91 13.42 3.95
C ASN A 41 8.65 11.94 4.26
N PRO A 42 8.61 11.05 3.24
CA PRO A 42 8.23 9.66 3.46
C PRO A 42 9.23 8.89 4.33
N GLU A 43 10.50 9.25 4.28
CA GLU A 43 11.54 8.62 5.09
C GLU A 43 11.31 8.89 6.57
N GLU A 44 11.09 10.14 6.94
CA GLU A 44 10.82 10.55 8.32
C GLU A 44 9.43 10.08 8.78
N ALA A 45 8.42 10.22 7.91
CA ALA A 45 7.03 9.90 8.25
C ALA A 45 6.77 8.41 8.40
N ILE A 46 7.42 7.58 7.62
CA ILE A 46 7.14 6.14 7.49
C ILE A 46 8.34 5.29 7.90
N LEU A 47 9.48 5.45 7.21
CA LEU A 47 10.61 4.53 7.35
C LEU A 47 11.30 4.65 8.71
N GLN A 48 11.58 5.85 9.17
CA GLN A 48 12.25 6.08 10.45
C GLN A 48 11.40 5.69 11.66
N LYS A 49 10.08 5.54 11.45
CA LYS A 49 9.14 5.10 12.49
C LYS A 49 8.90 3.59 12.49
N GLY A 50 9.66 2.84 11.71
CA GLY A 50 9.57 1.38 11.65
C GLY A 50 8.63 0.84 10.57
N GLY A 51 8.12 1.68 9.70
CA GLY A 51 7.31 1.28 8.56
C GLY A 51 8.12 0.91 7.33
N ALA A 52 7.44 0.73 6.21
CA ALA A 52 8.05 0.40 4.93
C ALA A 52 7.29 1.06 3.77
N ILE A 53 7.99 1.26 2.67
CA ILE A 53 7.39 1.71 1.42
C ILE A 53 7.88 0.78 0.30
N LEU A 54 6.94 0.29 -0.51
CA LEU A 54 7.24 -0.54 -1.66
C LEU A 54 6.96 0.22 -2.94
N MET A 55 7.77 -0.07 -3.96
CA MET A 55 7.58 0.46 -5.31
C MET A 55 7.32 -0.70 -6.26
N ALA A 56 6.44 -0.50 -7.22
CA ALA A 56 6.21 -1.43 -8.32
C ALA A 56 6.78 -0.85 -9.61
N GLU A 57 7.60 -1.62 -10.28
CA GLU A 57 8.08 -1.30 -11.63
C GLU A 57 7.33 -2.15 -12.66
N TYR A 58 7.10 -1.55 -13.82
CA TYR A 58 6.58 -2.24 -15.00
C TYR A 58 7.56 -2.00 -16.16
N ASN A 59 8.22 -3.06 -16.61
CA ASN A 59 9.29 -2.95 -17.59
C ASN A 59 10.34 -1.86 -17.25
N GLY A 60 10.71 -1.74 -15.98
CA GLY A 60 11.70 -0.78 -15.50
C GLY A 60 11.17 0.62 -15.18
N PHE A 61 9.89 0.91 -15.46
CA PHE A 61 9.27 2.20 -15.12
C PHE A 61 8.55 2.10 -13.79
N VAL A 62 8.71 3.11 -12.92
CA VAL A 62 7.95 3.18 -11.67
C VAL A 62 6.47 3.37 -12.00
N ALA A 63 5.67 2.39 -11.60
CA ALA A 63 4.27 2.29 -11.98
C ALA A 63 3.30 2.29 -10.79
N GLY A 64 3.79 2.06 -9.58
CA GLY A 64 2.94 2.02 -8.39
C GLY A 64 3.73 2.07 -7.10
N THR A 65 3.02 2.29 -6.00
CA THR A 65 3.60 2.36 -4.66
C THR A 65 2.56 1.99 -3.60
N VAL A 66 3.03 1.60 -2.42
CA VAL A 66 2.23 1.44 -1.21
C VAL A 66 3.12 1.66 0.01
N ALA A 67 2.56 2.19 1.08
CA ALA A 67 3.24 2.34 2.35
C ALA A 67 2.59 1.49 3.45
N LEU A 68 3.42 1.00 4.35
CA LEU A 68 3.04 0.38 5.61
C LEU A 68 3.49 1.29 6.74
N LYS A 69 2.54 1.94 7.39
CA LYS A 69 2.82 2.83 8.53
C LYS A 69 2.68 2.04 9.82
N LYS A 70 3.70 2.06 10.67
CA LYS A 70 3.60 1.42 11.97
C LYS A 70 2.66 2.21 12.88
N VAL A 71 1.60 1.55 13.35
CA VAL A 71 0.63 2.14 14.29
C VAL A 71 1.00 1.82 15.72
N ASP A 72 1.32 0.55 15.99
CA ASP A 72 1.83 0.04 17.26
C ASP A 72 2.69 -1.21 16.98
N ASP A 73 3.11 -1.93 18.01
CA ASP A 73 3.99 -3.09 17.85
C ASP A 73 3.34 -4.27 17.12
N GLU A 74 2.02 -4.29 17.02
CA GLU A 74 1.27 -5.39 16.38
C GLU A 74 0.53 -4.97 15.10
N THR A 75 0.33 -3.66 14.88
CA THR A 75 -0.56 -3.14 13.86
C THR A 75 0.18 -2.22 12.89
N TYR A 76 0.03 -2.52 11.60
CA TYR A 76 0.53 -1.66 10.52
C TYR A 76 -0.64 -1.18 9.66
N GLU A 77 -0.59 0.05 9.22
CA GLU A 77 -1.58 0.64 8.33
C GLU A 77 -1.09 0.56 6.88
N PHE A 78 -1.86 -0.13 6.04
CA PHE A 78 -1.72 -0.10 4.59
C PHE A 78 -2.26 1.25 4.10
N THR A 79 -1.41 2.07 3.51
CA THR A 79 -1.74 3.45 3.12
C THR A 79 -0.95 3.89 1.90
N LYS A 80 -1.35 5.01 1.31
CA LYS A 80 -0.62 5.60 0.18
C LYS A 80 -0.41 4.63 -0.99
N MET A 81 -1.40 3.79 -1.26
CA MET A 81 -1.39 2.89 -2.42
C MET A 81 -1.89 3.66 -3.65
N ALA A 82 -1.06 3.69 -4.67
CA ALA A 82 -1.38 4.35 -5.93
C ALA A 82 -0.72 3.64 -7.10
N VAL A 83 -1.42 3.59 -8.23
CA VAL A 83 -0.91 3.06 -9.50
C VAL A 83 -1.04 4.15 -10.56
N ASP A 84 0.05 4.36 -11.31
CA ASP A 84 0.06 5.30 -12.42
C ASP A 84 -1.05 4.95 -13.43
N PRO A 85 -1.90 5.91 -13.82
CA PRO A 85 -2.98 5.67 -14.78
C PRO A 85 -2.53 5.01 -16.09
N GLN A 86 -1.30 5.26 -16.54
CA GLN A 86 -0.75 4.66 -17.76
C GLN A 86 -0.53 3.15 -17.63
N PHE A 87 -0.42 2.63 -16.40
CA PHE A 87 -0.15 1.22 -16.12
C PHE A 87 -1.34 0.50 -15.48
N ARG A 88 -2.54 1.06 -15.55
CA ARG A 88 -3.76 0.41 -15.05
C ARG A 88 -4.05 -0.89 -15.82
N ARG A 89 -4.77 -1.82 -15.17
CA ARG A 89 -5.15 -3.13 -15.70
C ARG A 89 -3.96 -4.03 -16.05
N LYS A 90 -2.83 -3.83 -15.37
CA LYS A 90 -1.62 -4.64 -15.49
C LYS A 90 -1.41 -5.54 -14.26
N GLY A 91 -2.35 -5.57 -13.32
CA GLY A 91 -2.22 -6.35 -12.08
C GLY A 91 -1.30 -5.75 -11.03
N ILE A 92 -0.89 -4.50 -11.19
CA ILE A 92 0.11 -3.86 -10.31
C ILE A 92 -0.44 -3.64 -8.90
N ALA A 93 -1.67 -3.12 -8.78
CA ALA A 93 -2.28 -2.85 -7.48
C ALA A 93 -2.40 -4.14 -6.65
N GLU A 94 -2.80 -5.23 -7.27
CA GLU A 94 -2.90 -6.53 -6.62
C GLU A 94 -1.51 -7.05 -6.21
N ALA A 95 -0.54 -6.99 -7.12
CA ALA A 95 0.82 -7.46 -6.87
C ALA A 95 1.48 -6.72 -5.70
N ILE A 96 1.41 -5.39 -5.70
CA ILE A 96 2.04 -4.58 -4.64
C ILE A 96 1.33 -4.74 -3.30
N SER A 97 0.02 -4.96 -3.31
CA SER A 97 -0.76 -5.21 -2.10
C SER A 97 -0.36 -6.53 -1.44
N TYR A 98 -0.26 -7.61 -2.21
CA TYR A 98 0.23 -8.88 -1.69
C TYR A 98 1.68 -8.81 -1.22
N ALA A 99 2.52 -8.08 -1.92
CA ALA A 99 3.91 -7.85 -1.48
C ALA A 99 3.96 -7.12 -0.13
N SER A 100 3.07 -6.14 0.08
CA SER A 100 2.97 -5.45 1.36
C SER A 100 2.60 -6.39 2.51
N PHE A 101 1.79 -7.39 2.27
CA PHE A 101 1.46 -8.41 3.28
C PHE A 101 2.69 -9.21 3.71
N ARG A 102 3.51 -9.61 2.75
CA ARG A 102 4.79 -10.28 3.06
C ARG A 102 5.70 -9.37 3.87
N LYS A 103 5.81 -8.12 3.47
CA LYS A 103 6.64 -7.14 4.19
C LYS A 103 6.12 -6.91 5.60
N ALA A 104 4.83 -6.79 5.79
CA ALA A 104 4.22 -6.66 7.13
C ALA A 104 4.56 -7.85 8.02
N GLY A 105 4.53 -9.06 7.47
CA GLY A 105 4.96 -10.26 8.19
C GLY A 105 6.43 -10.20 8.62
N VAL A 106 7.31 -9.76 7.75
CA VAL A 106 8.75 -9.58 8.05
C VAL A 106 8.95 -8.53 9.14
N LEU A 107 8.14 -7.47 9.15
CA LEU A 107 8.18 -6.41 10.18
C LEU A 107 7.61 -6.83 11.53
N GLY A 108 6.99 -8.00 11.63
CA GLY A 108 6.43 -8.51 12.87
C GLY A 108 5.00 -8.10 13.14
N ALA A 109 4.27 -7.63 12.12
CA ALA A 109 2.85 -7.31 12.26
C ALA A 109 2.05 -8.53 12.69
N ARG A 110 1.00 -8.32 13.48
CA ARG A 110 -0.05 -9.30 13.73
C ARG A 110 -1.29 -9.01 12.91
N ARG A 111 -1.50 -7.74 12.56
CA ARG A 111 -2.62 -7.31 11.73
C ARG A 111 -2.24 -6.14 10.85
N VAL A 112 -2.95 -6.01 9.75
CA VAL A 112 -2.84 -4.87 8.84
C VAL A 112 -4.22 -4.22 8.74
N ILE A 113 -4.27 -2.91 8.92
CA ILE A 113 -5.50 -2.12 8.79
C ILE A 113 -5.38 -1.16 7.60
N LEU A 114 -6.52 -0.69 7.12
CA LEU A 114 -6.57 0.41 6.16
C LEU A 114 -7.79 1.29 6.41
N TYR A 115 -7.70 2.52 5.92
CA TYR A 115 -8.81 3.48 5.87
C TYR A 115 -9.08 3.85 4.42
N SER A 116 -10.34 3.98 4.06
CA SER A 116 -10.77 4.31 2.70
C SER A 116 -12.09 5.08 2.72
N ASN A 117 -12.64 5.31 1.56
CA ASN A 117 -13.92 5.99 1.38
C ASN A 117 -14.76 5.23 0.34
N THR A 118 -16.06 5.17 0.56
CA THR A 118 -17.00 4.50 -0.35
C THR A 118 -16.98 5.06 -1.77
N ARG A 119 -16.50 6.30 -1.96
CA ARG A 119 -16.31 6.90 -3.29
C ARG A 119 -15.23 6.16 -4.09
N ASN A 120 -14.29 5.51 -3.44
CA ASN A 120 -13.23 4.71 -4.07
C ASN A 120 -13.65 3.24 -4.15
N ALA A 121 -14.73 2.97 -4.86
CA ALA A 121 -15.33 1.64 -4.94
C ALA A 121 -14.39 0.58 -5.55
N ALA A 122 -13.56 0.96 -6.52
CA ALA A 122 -12.60 0.06 -7.14
C ALA A 122 -11.53 -0.42 -6.15
N ALA A 123 -11.03 0.48 -5.30
CA ALA A 123 -10.08 0.13 -4.25
C ALA A 123 -10.70 -0.81 -3.21
N ILE A 124 -11.93 -0.52 -2.77
CA ILE A 124 -12.63 -1.37 -1.80
C ILE A 124 -12.82 -2.78 -2.35
N ARG A 125 -13.21 -2.93 -3.62
CA ARG A 125 -13.33 -4.25 -4.26
C ARG A 125 -12.00 -5.00 -4.27
N LEU A 126 -10.90 -4.31 -4.55
CA LEU A 126 -9.57 -4.91 -4.47
C LEU A 126 -9.26 -5.38 -3.05
N TYR A 127 -9.51 -4.55 -2.04
CA TYR A 127 -9.22 -4.88 -0.65
C TYR A 127 -10.02 -6.08 -0.16
N GLU A 128 -11.29 -6.14 -0.52
CA GLU A 128 -12.14 -7.32 -0.23
C GLU A 128 -11.59 -8.58 -0.93
N LYS A 129 -11.19 -8.46 -2.18
CA LYS A 129 -10.62 -9.57 -2.97
C LYS A 129 -9.36 -10.14 -2.33
N ILE A 130 -8.47 -9.29 -1.84
CA ILE A 130 -7.19 -9.75 -1.26
C ILE A 130 -7.31 -10.21 0.20
N GLY A 131 -8.48 -10.06 0.82
CA GLY A 131 -8.81 -10.67 2.09
C GLY A 131 -9.10 -9.72 3.25
N PHE A 132 -9.09 -8.43 3.04
CA PHE A 132 -9.52 -7.48 4.07
C PHE A 132 -10.99 -7.62 4.39
N GLN A 133 -11.34 -7.45 5.66
CA GLN A 133 -12.73 -7.44 6.14
C GLN A 133 -13.08 -6.07 6.70
N HIS A 134 -14.33 -5.65 6.51
CA HIS A 134 -14.84 -4.40 7.07
C HIS A 134 -14.92 -4.48 8.59
N VAL A 135 -14.48 -3.42 9.26
CA VAL A 135 -14.61 -3.23 10.71
C VAL A 135 -15.12 -1.81 10.98
N PRO A 136 -15.64 -1.53 12.19
CA PRO A 136 -16.10 -0.19 12.53
C PRO A 136 -15.01 0.86 12.41
N VAL A 137 -15.38 2.04 11.91
CA VAL A 137 -14.46 3.19 11.79
C VAL A 137 -14.55 4.04 13.05
N GLU A 138 -13.41 4.27 13.69
CA GLU A 138 -13.30 5.27 14.75
C GLU A 138 -13.21 6.68 14.12
N SER A 139 -13.74 7.68 14.82
CA SER A 139 -13.71 9.07 14.36
C SER A 139 -12.32 9.71 14.51
N GLY A 140 -11.99 10.67 13.65
CA GLY A 140 -10.85 11.56 13.83
C GLY A 140 -9.52 11.10 13.26
N VAL A 141 -9.43 9.95 12.57
CA VAL A 141 -8.19 9.48 11.94
C VAL A 141 -7.91 10.25 10.65
N TYR A 142 -8.86 10.23 9.72
CA TYR A 142 -8.84 11.01 8.48
C TYR A 142 -10.23 11.59 8.22
N ARG A 143 -10.31 12.84 7.76
CA ARG A 143 -11.60 13.50 7.45
C ARG A 143 -12.38 12.78 6.36
N ARG A 144 -11.67 12.26 5.35
CA ARG A 144 -12.28 11.59 4.21
C ARG A 144 -12.58 10.11 4.44
N ALA A 145 -12.12 9.52 5.55
CA ALA A 145 -12.30 8.10 5.79
C ALA A 145 -13.68 7.79 6.35
N ASN A 146 -14.43 6.92 5.68
CA ASN A 146 -15.69 6.35 6.18
C ASN A 146 -15.70 4.81 6.09
N VAL A 147 -14.56 4.22 5.73
CA VAL A 147 -14.35 2.78 5.66
C VAL A 147 -13.06 2.45 6.40
N LYS A 148 -13.11 1.42 7.24
CA LYS A 148 -11.94 0.77 7.83
C LYS A 148 -12.00 -0.71 7.56
N MET A 149 -10.86 -1.29 7.20
CA MET A 149 -10.75 -2.74 6.98
C MET A 149 -9.55 -3.29 7.71
N LEU A 150 -9.58 -4.60 7.97
CA LEU A 150 -8.54 -5.30 8.72
C LEU A 150 -8.31 -6.69 8.12
N ILE A 151 -7.07 -7.13 8.12
CA ILE A 151 -6.70 -8.52 7.83
C ILE A 151 -5.69 -9.00 8.87
N ASP A 152 -5.87 -10.22 9.38
CA ASP A 152 -4.88 -10.88 10.23
C ASP A 152 -3.66 -11.27 9.40
N ILE A 153 -2.47 -11.16 10.00
CA ILE A 153 -1.21 -11.40 9.29
C ILE A 153 -1.08 -12.82 8.73
N GLU A 154 -1.55 -13.83 9.45
CA GLU A 154 -1.49 -15.21 8.98
C GLU A 154 -2.27 -15.39 7.67
N LYS A 155 -3.48 -14.84 7.61
CA LYS A 155 -4.30 -14.84 6.39
C LYS A 155 -3.64 -14.04 5.29
N ALA A 156 -3.12 -12.86 5.60
CA ALA A 156 -2.46 -11.97 4.65
C ALA A 156 -1.25 -12.66 3.99
N VAL A 157 -0.37 -13.24 4.80
CA VAL A 157 0.83 -13.93 4.31
C VAL A 157 0.46 -15.19 3.51
N HIS A 158 -0.55 -15.94 3.96
CA HIS A 158 -1.05 -17.10 3.22
C HIS A 158 -1.56 -16.69 1.83
N ASN A 159 -2.40 -15.67 1.76
CA ASN A 159 -2.97 -15.18 0.48
C ASN A 159 -1.86 -14.68 -0.45
N ALA A 160 -0.86 -13.98 0.09
CA ALA A 160 0.29 -13.51 -0.69
C ALA A 160 1.10 -14.68 -1.24
N ALA A 161 1.35 -15.72 -0.44
CA ALA A 161 2.09 -16.90 -0.88
C ALA A 161 1.38 -17.59 -2.06
N GLN A 162 0.06 -17.78 -1.99
CA GLN A 162 -0.74 -18.34 -3.07
C GLN A 162 -0.62 -17.51 -4.35
N TYR A 163 -0.76 -16.20 -4.22
CA TYR A 163 -0.66 -15.28 -5.36
C TYR A 163 0.70 -15.36 -6.06
N PHE A 164 1.79 -15.32 -5.31
CA PHE A 164 3.13 -15.32 -5.90
C PHE A 164 3.55 -16.68 -6.48
N LEU A 165 3.00 -17.77 -5.98
CA LEU A 165 3.17 -19.08 -6.60
C LEU A 165 2.57 -19.15 -8.01
N GLN A 166 1.48 -18.42 -8.24
CA GLN A 166 0.78 -18.41 -9.52
C GLN A 166 1.34 -17.41 -10.53
N THR A 167 1.86 -16.28 -10.06
CA THR A 167 2.22 -15.16 -10.93
C THR A 167 3.70 -15.06 -11.29
N HIS A 168 4.58 -15.67 -10.49
CA HIS A 168 6.03 -15.61 -10.65
C HIS A 168 6.61 -14.19 -10.70
N ILE A 169 5.93 -13.22 -10.05
CA ILE A 169 6.40 -11.84 -9.95
C ILE A 169 7.62 -11.76 -9.05
N LYS A 170 8.65 -11.06 -9.51
CA LYS A 170 9.88 -10.86 -8.73
C LYS A 170 9.66 -9.86 -7.59
N GLN A 171 10.19 -10.20 -6.44
CA GLN A 171 10.13 -9.37 -5.25
C GLN A 171 11.52 -9.32 -4.60
N GLU A 172 11.93 -8.13 -4.20
CA GLU A 172 13.19 -7.88 -3.50
C GLU A 172 12.89 -7.12 -2.20
N LEU A 173 12.33 -7.82 -1.20
CA LEU A 173 11.69 -7.22 -0.03
C LEU A 173 12.31 -7.59 1.33
N TRP A 174 13.38 -8.37 1.36
CA TRP A 174 13.85 -9.00 2.59
C TRP A 174 15.29 -8.72 2.96
N LYS A 175 15.74 -7.60 2.64
CA LYS A 175 17.08 -7.19 3.06
C LYS A 175 17.03 -6.27 4.25
#